data_ff622681f22be1034b4e8118fabbf1d8
#
_entry.id   ff622681f22be1034b4e8118fabbf1d8
#
_cell.length_a   1.000
_cell.length_b   1.000
_cell.length_c   1.000
_cell.angle_alpha   90.00
_cell.angle_beta   90.00
_cell.angle_gamma   90.00
#
_symmetry.space_group_name_H-M   'P 1'
#
loop_
_entity.id
_entity.type
_entity.pdbx_description
1 polymer ?
#
loop_
_entity_poly.entity_id
_entity_poly.type
_entity_poly.pdbx_seq_one_letter_code
_entity_poly.pdbx_strand_id
1 'polypeptide(L)'
;MNESFYTGKGIGVAILDTGIYPHIDFDSRICAFADFIAHKKSPYDDNGHGTCVAGILAGSGRASMGKYKGMAPGSRIAALKVLDRFGNGNKEDVLQAFRWILQNRERYRIRIVNISVGTTYRTRNEQDVLVQGVERLWDEGLVVVAAAGNQGPKPGSVTAPGCSKKIITVGSSDMLSGKQAVSGRGPTFECVCKPDLVAPGRQIMACTPGAGNLYSMKSGTSMSTPLVSGAIALALEKDSLLSNVEIKMMLRDSCDDMGLPRNQQGWGKFNCRKFLAL
;
A
#
# COMPACT_ATOMS: atom_id res chain seq x y z
N MET A 1 -9.98 4.50 -22.86
CA MET A 1 -9.21 4.81 -21.64
C MET A 1 -8.01 5.62 -22.09
N ASN A 2 -7.90 6.90 -21.70
CA ASN A 2 -6.67 7.64 -21.97
C ASN A 2 -5.57 6.95 -21.17
N GLU A 3 -4.65 6.28 -21.85
CA GLU A 3 -3.46 5.71 -21.22
C GLU A 3 -2.67 6.88 -20.62
N SER A 4 -2.43 6.83 -19.33
CA SER A 4 -1.50 7.75 -18.70
C SER A 4 -0.14 7.55 -19.37
N PHE A 5 0.50 8.63 -19.82
CA PHE A 5 1.87 8.59 -20.35
C PHE A 5 2.88 8.19 -19.26
N TYR A 6 2.47 8.31 -17.98
CA TYR A 6 3.30 8.01 -16.84
C TYR A 6 3.17 6.54 -16.43
N THR A 7 4.28 5.97 -15.98
CA THR A 7 4.41 4.56 -15.57
C THR A 7 4.96 4.38 -14.16
N GLY A 8 5.28 5.47 -13.46
CA GLY A 8 6.02 5.49 -12.20
C GLY A 8 7.53 5.34 -12.39
N LYS A 9 8.04 5.57 -13.62
CA LYS A 9 9.45 5.44 -13.95
C LYS A 9 10.32 6.36 -13.09
N GLY A 10 11.40 5.80 -12.53
CA GLY A 10 12.32 6.55 -11.67
C GLY A 10 11.89 6.63 -10.20
N ILE A 11 10.66 6.24 -9.87
CA ILE A 11 10.15 6.26 -8.50
C ILE A 11 10.35 4.90 -7.84
N GLY A 12 11.02 4.90 -6.69
CA GLY A 12 11.18 3.74 -5.82
C GLY A 12 10.02 3.64 -4.83
N VAL A 13 9.49 2.43 -4.66
CA VAL A 13 8.46 2.12 -3.67
C VAL A 13 8.97 1.02 -2.75
N ALA A 14 8.99 1.29 -1.45
CA ALA A 14 9.24 0.28 -0.43
C ALA A 14 7.91 -0.44 -0.11
N ILE A 15 7.91 -1.77 -0.18
CA ILE A 15 6.75 -2.61 0.14
C ILE A 15 7.09 -3.48 1.36
N LEU A 16 6.41 -3.25 2.47
CA LEU A 16 6.53 -4.04 3.69
C LEU A 16 5.45 -5.13 3.69
N ASP A 17 5.86 -6.39 3.52
CA ASP A 17 4.92 -7.51 3.35
C ASP A 17 5.60 -8.88 3.59
N THR A 18 5.03 -9.96 3.03
CA THR A 18 5.52 -11.33 3.13
C THR A 18 6.75 -11.64 2.25
N GLY A 19 7.25 -10.66 1.53
CA GLY A 19 8.34 -10.79 0.56
C GLY A 19 7.90 -10.48 -0.87
N ILE A 20 8.68 -10.92 -1.85
CA ILE A 20 8.37 -10.81 -3.28
C ILE A 20 8.94 -12.01 -4.04
N TYR A 21 8.12 -12.65 -4.84
CA TYR A 21 8.55 -13.67 -5.80
C TYR A 21 9.09 -12.98 -7.05
N PRO A 22 10.22 -13.44 -7.65
CA PRO A 22 10.75 -12.90 -8.91
C PRO A 22 9.83 -13.24 -10.10
N HIS A 23 8.66 -12.63 -10.13
CA HIS A 23 7.67 -12.82 -11.19
C HIS A 23 8.13 -12.11 -12.47
N ILE A 24 7.81 -12.68 -13.63
CA ILE A 24 8.19 -12.13 -14.95
C ILE A 24 7.69 -10.69 -15.16
N ASP A 25 6.62 -10.29 -14.47
CA ASP A 25 6.07 -8.92 -14.54
C ASP A 25 6.92 -7.89 -13.82
N PHE A 26 7.88 -8.29 -13.02
CA PHE A 26 8.74 -7.34 -12.31
C PHE A 26 10.05 -7.07 -13.03
N ASP A 27 10.51 -7.98 -13.91
CA ASP A 27 11.77 -7.87 -14.64
C ASP A 27 12.97 -7.52 -13.70
N SER A 28 13.79 -6.53 -14.07
CA SER A 28 14.88 -6.00 -13.26
C SER A 28 14.45 -4.92 -12.24
N ARG A 29 13.14 -4.69 -12.07
CA ARG A 29 12.63 -3.59 -11.24
C ARG A 29 12.56 -3.90 -9.74
N ILE A 30 12.78 -5.15 -9.31
CA ILE A 30 13.08 -5.46 -7.91
C ILE A 30 14.49 -4.94 -7.65
N CYS A 31 14.61 -3.70 -7.19
CA CYS A 31 15.91 -3.03 -7.01
C CYS A 31 16.57 -3.31 -5.67
N ALA A 32 15.80 -3.78 -4.69
CA ALA A 32 16.27 -4.20 -3.37
C ALA A 32 15.36 -5.28 -2.78
N PHE A 33 15.96 -6.14 -1.97
CA PHE A 33 15.27 -7.10 -1.11
C PHE A 33 15.95 -7.14 0.25
N ALA A 34 15.17 -7.05 1.32
CA ALA A 34 15.66 -7.22 2.68
C ALA A 34 14.68 -8.13 3.44
N ASP A 35 15.21 -9.18 4.05
CA ASP A 35 14.45 -10.19 4.81
C ASP A 35 14.78 -10.04 6.30
N PHE A 36 13.82 -9.56 7.07
CA PHE A 36 13.95 -9.36 8.53
C PHE A 36 13.51 -10.60 9.32
N ILE A 37 12.96 -11.63 8.64
CA ILE A 37 12.45 -12.85 9.27
C ILE A 37 13.53 -13.96 9.27
N ALA A 38 14.06 -14.30 8.10
CA ALA A 38 15.02 -15.40 7.94
C ALA A 38 16.39 -14.93 7.40
N HIS A 39 16.57 -13.62 7.20
CA HIS A 39 17.81 -12.99 6.74
C HIS A 39 18.36 -13.53 5.42
N LYS A 40 17.48 -14.03 4.54
CA LYS A 40 17.87 -14.50 3.20
C LYS A 40 18.18 -13.32 2.30
N LYS A 41 19.13 -13.50 1.39
CA LYS A 41 19.60 -12.44 0.49
C LYS A 41 18.82 -12.38 -0.84
N SER A 42 18.32 -13.52 -1.30
CA SER A 42 17.59 -13.61 -2.57
C SER A 42 16.10 -13.39 -2.38
N PRO A 43 15.44 -12.65 -3.29
CA PRO A 43 13.99 -12.44 -3.23
C PRO A 43 13.21 -13.75 -3.23
N TYR A 44 12.25 -13.85 -2.33
CA TYR A 44 11.27 -14.93 -2.25
C TYR A 44 10.00 -14.47 -1.53
N ASP A 45 8.91 -15.19 -1.76
CA ASP A 45 7.65 -15.01 -1.06
C ASP A 45 7.00 -16.37 -0.86
N ASP A 46 6.99 -16.84 0.36
CA ASP A 46 6.46 -18.15 0.77
C ASP A 46 5.00 -18.09 1.23
N ASN A 47 4.35 -16.93 1.11
CA ASN A 47 2.93 -16.68 1.36
C ASN A 47 2.18 -16.25 0.09
N GLY A 48 2.78 -15.34 -0.69
CA GLY A 48 2.23 -14.80 -1.93
C GLY A 48 1.44 -13.49 -1.77
N HIS A 49 1.26 -12.97 -0.55
CA HIS A 49 0.55 -11.71 -0.34
C HIS A 49 1.38 -10.53 -0.84
N GLY A 50 2.67 -10.45 -0.49
CA GLY A 50 3.56 -9.37 -0.92
C GLY A 50 3.76 -9.34 -2.44
N THR A 51 3.83 -10.50 -3.09
CA THR A 51 3.89 -10.60 -4.56
C THR A 51 2.63 -10.05 -5.21
N CYS A 52 1.45 -10.33 -4.63
CA CYS A 52 0.18 -9.80 -5.10
C CYS A 52 0.14 -8.27 -4.95
N VAL A 53 0.51 -7.74 -3.78
CA VAL A 53 0.61 -6.29 -3.50
C VAL A 53 1.55 -5.61 -4.49
N ALA A 54 2.73 -6.17 -4.71
CA ALA A 54 3.69 -5.65 -5.69
C ALA A 54 3.13 -5.69 -7.12
N GLY A 55 2.36 -6.73 -7.47
CA GLY A 55 1.70 -6.87 -8.78
C GLY A 55 0.66 -5.79 -9.04
N ILE A 56 -0.19 -5.48 -8.05
CA ILE A 56 -1.19 -4.41 -8.13
C ILE A 56 -0.51 -3.04 -8.29
N LEU A 57 0.58 -2.83 -7.57
CA LEU A 57 1.33 -1.58 -7.64
C LEU A 57 2.08 -1.45 -8.96
N ALA A 58 2.91 -2.44 -9.31
CA ALA A 58 3.98 -2.30 -10.31
C ALA A 58 4.11 -3.46 -11.31
N GLY A 59 3.17 -4.40 -11.36
CA GLY A 59 3.19 -5.47 -12.35
C GLY A 59 3.14 -4.91 -13.78
N SER A 60 4.03 -5.37 -14.66
CA SER A 60 4.01 -4.94 -16.07
C SER A 60 2.85 -5.52 -16.87
N GLY A 61 2.22 -6.58 -16.36
CA GLY A 61 1.20 -7.35 -17.07
C GLY A 61 1.76 -8.21 -18.21
N ARG A 62 3.09 -8.37 -18.30
CA ARG A 62 3.75 -9.09 -19.40
C ARG A 62 3.24 -10.51 -19.55
N ALA A 63 3.09 -11.24 -18.44
CA ALA A 63 2.60 -12.62 -18.46
C ALA A 63 1.11 -12.73 -18.88
N SER A 64 0.36 -11.63 -18.83
CA SER A 64 -1.06 -11.57 -19.21
C SER A 64 -1.32 -10.75 -20.46
N MET A 65 -0.32 -10.44 -21.27
CA MET A 65 -0.43 -9.57 -22.44
C MET A 65 -1.09 -8.22 -22.13
N GLY A 66 -0.77 -7.65 -20.95
CA GLY A 66 -1.28 -6.36 -20.47
C GLY A 66 -2.60 -6.42 -19.70
N LYS A 67 -3.29 -7.57 -19.64
CA LYS A 67 -4.62 -7.69 -19.00
C LYS A 67 -4.59 -7.36 -17.50
N TYR A 68 -3.57 -7.79 -16.79
CA TYR A 68 -3.41 -7.60 -15.33
C TYR A 68 -2.23 -6.69 -15.01
N LYS A 69 -2.15 -5.58 -15.74
CA LYS A 69 -1.14 -4.56 -15.52
C LYS A 69 -1.39 -3.80 -14.22
N GLY A 70 -0.36 -3.61 -13.43
CA GLY A 70 -0.41 -2.79 -12.21
C GLY A 70 -0.53 -1.30 -12.51
N MET A 71 -0.76 -0.50 -11.48
CA MET A 71 -1.00 0.93 -11.60
C MET A 71 0.23 1.69 -12.11
N ALA A 72 1.43 1.34 -11.63
CA ALA A 72 2.69 2.02 -11.94
C ALA A 72 3.77 1.03 -12.44
N PRO A 73 3.60 0.47 -13.65
CA PRO A 73 4.42 -0.65 -14.14
C PRO A 73 5.88 -0.30 -14.42
N GLY A 74 6.28 0.95 -14.32
CA GLY A 74 7.67 1.42 -14.43
C GLY A 74 8.34 1.69 -13.10
N SER A 75 7.63 1.59 -11.97
CA SER A 75 8.20 1.83 -10.64
C SER A 75 9.24 0.77 -10.24
N ARG A 76 10.22 1.20 -9.44
CA ARG A 76 11.21 0.31 -8.81
C ARG A 76 10.67 -0.19 -7.48
N ILE A 77 10.92 -1.45 -7.16
CA ILE A 77 10.41 -2.11 -5.97
C ILE A 77 11.55 -2.42 -5.01
N ALA A 78 11.50 -1.88 -3.80
CA ALA A 78 12.29 -2.33 -2.67
C ALA A 78 11.39 -3.20 -1.78
N ALA A 79 11.53 -4.52 -1.85
CA ALA A 79 10.70 -5.44 -1.10
C ALA A 79 11.32 -5.75 0.26
N LEU A 80 10.57 -5.50 1.33
CA LEU A 80 10.98 -5.68 2.72
C LEU A 80 10.09 -6.76 3.35
N LYS A 81 10.66 -7.96 3.52
CA LYS A 81 9.95 -9.07 4.13
C LYS A 81 9.96 -8.91 5.66
N VAL A 82 8.80 -8.54 6.20
CA VAL A 82 8.54 -8.33 7.63
C VAL A 82 7.49 -9.31 8.17
N LEU A 83 6.93 -10.16 7.31
CA LEU A 83 5.98 -11.20 7.66
C LEU A 83 6.47 -12.58 7.17
N ASP A 84 6.18 -13.61 7.97
CA ASP A 84 6.49 -15.00 7.69
C ASP A 84 5.52 -15.62 6.64
N ARG A 85 5.66 -16.93 6.40
CA ARG A 85 4.80 -17.69 5.47
C ARG A 85 3.32 -17.75 5.89
N PHE A 86 2.99 -17.45 7.13
CA PHE A 86 1.62 -17.43 7.65
C PHE A 86 1.03 -16.01 7.67
N GLY A 87 1.82 -15.00 7.29
CA GLY A 87 1.44 -13.59 7.37
C GLY A 87 1.59 -13.00 8.77
N ASN A 88 2.32 -13.65 9.67
CA ASN A 88 2.63 -13.14 11.00
C ASN A 88 3.97 -12.41 10.99
N GLY A 89 4.09 -11.38 11.82
CA GLY A 89 5.31 -10.65 12.05
C GLY A 89 5.33 -10.01 13.43
N ASN A 90 6.49 -9.56 13.85
CA ASN A 90 6.63 -8.81 15.09
C ASN A 90 6.91 -7.33 14.81
N LYS A 91 6.71 -6.48 15.82
CA LYS A 91 6.91 -5.03 15.67
C LYS A 91 8.37 -4.67 15.43
N GLU A 92 9.29 -5.41 16.01
CA GLU A 92 10.72 -5.12 15.91
C GLU A 92 11.22 -5.26 14.47
N ASP A 93 10.82 -6.31 13.75
CA ASP A 93 11.18 -6.50 12.33
C ASP A 93 10.65 -5.36 11.47
N VAL A 94 9.42 -4.88 11.74
CA VAL A 94 8.85 -3.71 11.05
C VAL A 94 9.64 -2.45 11.34
N LEU A 95 10.05 -2.22 12.60
CA LEU A 95 10.86 -1.06 12.99
C LEU A 95 12.26 -1.12 12.36
N GLN A 96 12.85 -2.31 12.24
CA GLN A 96 14.12 -2.48 11.52
C GLN A 96 13.94 -2.16 10.03
N ALA A 97 12.83 -2.57 9.41
CA ALA A 97 12.51 -2.22 8.02
C ALA A 97 12.36 -0.69 7.85
N PHE A 98 11.74 0.02 8.79
CA PHE A 98 11.66 1.49 8.75
C PHE A 98 13.05 2.15 8.82
N ARG A 99 13.93 1.68 9.69
CA ARG A 99 15.33 2.14 9.76
C ARG A 99 16.06 1.89 8.44
N TRP A 100 15.90 0.70 7.87
CA TRP A 100 16.48 0.34 6.58
C TRP A 100 16.00 1.26 5.46
N ILE A 101 14.71 1.61 5.41
CA ILE A 101 14.17 2.55 4.41
C ILE A 101 14.88 3.90 4.51
N LEU A 102 14.98 4.48 5.70
CA LEU A 102 15.63 5.78 5.90
C LEU A 102 17.09 5.76 5.47
N GLN A 103 17.82 4.68 5.73
CA GLN A 103 19.23 4.53 5.35
C GLN A 103 19.43 4.33 3.85
N ASN A 104 18.43 3.81 3.13
CA ASN A 104 18.57 3.38 1.74
C ASN A 104 17.70 4.17 0.75
N ARG A 105 16.90 5.14 1.22
CA ARG A 105 15.93 5.88 0.39
C ARG A 105 16.58 6.56 -0.81
N GLU A 106 17.72 7.21 -0.63
CA GLU A 106 18.44 7.88 -1.72
C GLU A 106 18.98 6.88 -2.74
N ARG A 107 19.62 5.81 -2.28
CA ARG A 107 20.20 4.77 -3.14
C ARG A 107 19.17 4.14 -4.07
N TYR A 108 17.96 3.86 -3.56
CA TYR A 108 16.89 3.21 -4.32
C TYR A 108 15.81 4.17 -4.80
N ARG A 109 15.98 5.48 -4.56
CA ARG A 109 15.03 6.56 -4.88
C ARG A 109 13.65 6.27 -4.30
N ILE A 110 13.60 5.80 -3.06
CA ILE A 110 12.34 5.50 -2.37
C ILE A 110 11.64 6.80 -2.02
N ARG A 111 10.46 7.01 -2.58
CA ARG A 111 9.58 8.14 -2.31
C ARG A 111 8.29 7.70 -1.61
N ILE A 112 7.92 6.43 -1.75
CA ILE A 112 6.67 5.86 -1.28
C ILE A 112 6.95 4.65 -0.42
N VAL A 113 6.20 4.51 0.68
CA VAL A 113 6.21 3.34 1.55
C VAL A 113 4.80 2.77 1.57
N ASN A 114 4.62 1.57 1.02
CA ASN A 114 3.37 0.83 1.01
C ASN A 114 3.35 -0.20 2.13
N ILE A 115 2.36 -0.11 3.02
CA ILE A 115 2.18 -1.00 4.17
C ILE A 115 0.81 -1.66 4.06
N SER A 116 0.76 -2.85 3.46
CA SER A 116 -0.48 -3.63 3.29
C SER A 116 -0.73 -4.61 4.43
N VAL A 117 -0.13 -4.37 5.58
CA VAL A 117 -0.20 -5.19 6.79
C VAL A 117 -0.56 -4.31 7.99
N GLY A 118 -1.14 -4.91 9.02
CA GLY A 118 -1.53 -4.19 10.22
C GLY A 118 -1.65 -5.12 11.42
N THR A 119 -1.80 -4.53 12.60
CA THR A 119 -2.00 -5.29 13.84
C THR A 119 -3.34 -6.04 13.80
N THR A 120 -3.40 -7.20 14.46
CA THR A 120 -4.63 -7.98 14.60
C THR A 120 -5.54 -7.48 15.73
N TYR A 121 -5.06 -6.55 16.53
CA TYR A 121 -5.79 -5.97 17.66
C TYR A 121 -5.93 -4.45 17.51
N ARG A 122 -6.97 -3.90 18.14
CA ARG A 122 -7.18 -2.46 18.21
C ARG A 122 -6.10 -1.82 19.03
N THR A 123 -5.38 -0.89 18.46
CA THR A 123 -4.40 -0.08 19.18
C THR A 123 -5.15 0.98 19.98
N ARG A 124 -4.98 0.97 21.29
CA ARG A 124 -5.60 1.95 22.20
C ARG A 124 -4.75 3.21 22.39
N ASN A 125 -3.62 3.33 21.68
CA ASN A 125 -2.68 4.40 21.97
C ASN A 125 -1.94 4.85 20.70
N GLU A 126 -1.87 6.17 20.45
CA GLU A 126 -0.95 6.79 19.47
C GLU A 126 0.52 6.56 19.84
N GLN A 127 0.81 6.17 21.08
CA GLN A 127 2.14 5.74 21.50
C GLN A 127 2.55 4.36 20.97
N ASP A 128 1.74 3.73 20.12
CA ASP A 128 2.16 2.49 19.44
C ASP A 128 3.40 2.78 18.60
N VAL A 129 4.45 2.02 18.84
CA VAL A 129 5.76 2.19 18.18
C VAL A 129 5.68 2.10 16.65
N LEU A 130 4.69 1.37 16.10
CA LEU A 130 4.46 1.33 14.65
C LEU A 130 3.88 2.66 14.15
N VAL A 131 2.98 3.29 14.92
CA VAL A 131 2.43 4.61 14.60
C VAL A 131 3.53 5.64 14.61
N GLN A 132 4.34 5.69 15.66
CA GLN A 132 5.49 6.60 15.74
C GLN A 132 6.50 6.36 14.60
N GLY A 133 6.72 5.09 14.26
CA GLY A 133 7.61 4.70 13.16
C GLY A 133 7.16 5.23 11.80
N VAL A 134 5.88 5.08 11.46
CA VAL A 134 5.35 5.59 10.18
C VAL A 134 5.26 7.12 10.16
N GLU A 135 5.00 7.75 11.30
CA GLU A 135 5.02 9.21 11.41
C GLU A 135 6.42 9.78 11.22
N ARG A 136 7.45 9.10 11.73
CA ARG A 136 8.84 9.46 11.45
C ARG A 136 9.17 9.36 9.96
N LEU A 137 8.75 8.27 9.27
CA LEU A 137 8.93 8.17 7.82
C LEU A 137 8.25 9.33 7.07
N TRP A 138 7.06 9.71 7.53
CA TRP A 138 6.31 10.84 6.98
C TRP A 138 7.03 12.17 7.20
N ASP A 139 7.51 12.42 8.41
CA ASP A 139 8.25 13.64 8.77
C ASP A 139 9.58 13.78 7.99
N GLU A 140 10.16 12.65 7.57
CA GLU A 140 11.31 12.60 6.67
C GLU A 140 10.94 12.78 5.17
N GLY A 141 9.70 13.17 4.86
CA GLY A 141 9.22 13.52 3.52
C GLY A 141 8.78 12.33 2.65
N LEU A 142 8.72 11.10 3.19
CA LEU A 142 8.22 9.95 2.45
C LEU A 142 6.68 9.95 2.42
N VAL A 143 6.10 9.53 1.31
CA VAL A 143 4.67 9.29 1.21
C VAL A 143 4.38 7.90 1.78
N VAL A 144 3.76 7.84 2.96
CA VAL A 144 3.42 6.58 3.63
C VAL A 144 1.95 6.26 3.40
N VAL A 145 1.67 5.09 2.83
CA VAL A 145 0.32 4.60 2.52
C VAL A 145 0.10 3.29 3.24
N ALA A 146 -0.91 3.23 4.11
CA ALA A 146 -1.22 2.03 4.91
C ALA A 146 -2.66 1.56 4.69
N ALA A 147 -2.87 0.25 4.83
CA ALA A 147 -4.20 -0.34 4.80
C ALA A 147 -4.97 0.02 6.08
N ALA A 148 -6.29 0.24 5.94
CA ALA A 148 -7.18 0.45 7.08
C ALA A 148 -7.38 -0.82 7.94
N GLY A 149 -7.04 -1.99 7.39
CA GLY A 149 -7.27 -3.29 8.01
C GLY A 149 -8.65 -3.88 7.66
N ASN A 150 -8.83 -5.15 7.98
CA ASN A 150 -10.01 -5.94 7.63
C ASN A 150 -10.82 -6.36 8.87
N GLN A 151 -10.79 -5.54 9.94
CA GLN A 151 -11.50 -5.77 11.21
C GLN A 151 -12.88 -5.09 11.29
N GLY A 152 -13.34 -4.48 10.16
CA GLY A 152 -14.69 -3.90 10.05
C GLY A 152 -15.80 -4.97 10.13
N PRO A 153 -17.06 -4.58 10.13
CA PRO A 153 -17.60 -3.23 9.92
C PRO A 153 -17.81 -2.40 11.21
N LYS A 154 -17.35 -2.86 12.37
CA LYS A 154 -17.56 -2.13 13.63
C LYS A 154 -16.78 -0.81 13.64
N PRO A 155 -17.35 0.29 14.18
CA PRO A 155 -16.60 1.53 14.41
C PRO A 155 -15.32 1.28 15.22
N GLY A 156 -14.28 2.09 14.97
CA GLY A 156 -12.98 1.96 15.65
C GLY A 156 -12.21 0.70 15.24
N SER A 157 -12.43 0.16 14.04
CA SER A 157 -11.79 -1.08 13.56
C SER A 157 -10.58 -0.82 12.65
N VAL A 158 -10.15 0.43 12.49
CA VAL A 158 -8.88 0.72 11.82
C VAL A 158 -7.72 0.24 12.70
N THR A 159 -6.79 -0.48 12.09
CA THR A 159 -5.64 -1.09 12.78
C THR A 159 -4.36 -0.26 12.61
N ALA A 160 -3.42 -0.38 13.55
CA ALA A 160 -2.10 0.24 13.39
C ALA A 160 -1.30 -0.45 12.26
N PRO A 161 -0.52 0.32 11.47
CA PRO A 161 -0.25 1.76 11.64
C PRO A 161 -1.27 2.68 10.95
N GLY A 162 -2.31 2.14 10.29
CA GLY A 162 -3.33 2.91 9.56
C GLY A 162 -4.14 3.90 10.43
N CYS A 163 -4.10 3.76 11.76
CA CYS A 163 -4.74 4.72 12.67
C CYS A 163 -3.98 6.05 12.82
N SER A 164 -2.73 6.17 12.33
CA SER A 164 -1.97 7.43 12.39
C SER A 164 -2.70 8.56 11.67
N LYS A 165 -2.73 9.73 12.30
CA LYS A 165 -3.33 10.95 11.73
C LYS A 165 -2.52 11.53 10.57
N LYS A 166 -1.20 11.29 10.53
CA LYS A 166 -0.31 11.89 9.53
C LYS A 166 -0.36 11.20 8.19
N ILE A 167 -0.24 9.87 8.17
CA ILE A 167 -0.09 9.08 6.95
C ILE A 167 -1.39 8.95 6.16
N ILE A 168 -1.31 8.40 4.95
CA ILE A 168 -2.47 8.10 4.10
C ILE A 168 -2.97 6.69 4.45
N THR A 169 -4.25 6.58 4.85
CA THR A 169 -4.89 5.30 5.19
C THR A 169 -5.96 4.97 4.18
N VAL A 170 -5.88 3.79 3.59
CA VAL A 170 -6.75 3.35 2.50
C VAL A 170 -7.68 2.23 2.95
N GLY A 171 -8.98 2.46 2.83
CA GLY A 171 -10.02 1.44 2.97
C GLY A 171 -10.41 0.82 1.62
N SER A 172 -11.30 -0.18 1.66
CA SER A 172 -11.82 -0.80 0.43
C SER A 172 -13.24 -0.31 0.12
N SER A 173 -13.43 0.30 -1.07
CA SER A 173 -14.72 0.86 -1.51
C SER A 173 -15.81 -0.18 -1.72
N ASP A 174 -15.43 -1.40 -2.04
CA ASP A 174 -16.30 -2.53 -2.40
C ASP A 174 -16.57 -3.47 -1.20
N MET A 175 -16.03 -3.12 -0.02
CA MET A 175 -16.11 -3.92 1.20
C MET A 175 -16.61 -3.09 2.39
N LEU A 176 -17.44 -2.06 2.12
CA LEU A 176 -18.00 -1.15 3.12
C LEU A 176 -19.36 -1.60 3.64
N SER A 177 -20.10 -2.41 2.88
CA SER A 177 -21.47 -2.82 3.21
C SER A 177 -21.73 -4.29 2.85
N GLY A 178 -22.86 -4.83 3.31
CA GLY A 178 -23.29 -6.19 3.03
C GLY A 178 -22.49 -7.26 3.80
N LYS A 179 -22.64 -8.53 3.38
CA LYS A 179 -22.03 -9.70 4.05
C LYS A 179 -20.50 -9.70 4.05
N GLN A 180 -19.88 -8.88 3.20
CA GLN A 180 -18.42 -8.79 3.06
C GLN A 180 -17.86 -7.45 3.54
N ALA A 181 -18.60 -6.76 4.40
CA ALA A 181 -18.18 -5.50 5.00
C ALA A 181 -17.07 -5.75 6.04
N VAL A 182 -15.82 -5.74 5.59
CA VAL A 182 -14.64 -5.94 6.45
C VAL A 182 -13.68 -4.75 6.48
N SER A 183 -13.86 -3.75 5.59
CA SER A 183 -12.99 -2.57 5.58
C SER A 183 -12.99 -1.87 6.94
N GLY A 184 -11.80 -1.58 7.47
CA GLY A 184 -11.62 -0.88 8.74
C GLY A 184 -12.27 0.50 8.72
N ARG A 185 -12.91 0.89 9.84
CA ARG A 185 -13.65 2.15 10.02
C ARG A 185 -13.21 2.89 11.26
N GLY A 186 -13.18 4.20 11.13
CA GLY A 186 -13.03 5.10 12.26
C GLY A 186 -14.29 5.24 13.13
N PRO A 187 -14.28 6.19 14.07
CA PRO A 187 -13.08 6.98 14.42
C PRO A 187 -11.99 6.11 15.07
N THR A 188 -10.76 6.58 15.06
CA THR A 188 -9.69 5.97 15.88
C THR A 188 -9.98 6.22 17.36
N PHE A 189 -9.17 5.64 18.25
CA PHE A 189 -9.30 5.88 19.69
C PHE A 189 -9.20 7.38 20.05
N GLU A 190 -8.38 8.13 19.31
CA GLU A 190 -8.20 9.58 19.49
C GLU A 190 -9.18 10.41 18.64
N CYS A 191 -10.31 9.82 18.26
CA CYS A 191 -11.36 10.47 17.50
C CYS A 191 -10.93 10.98 16.11
N VAL A 192 -9.84 10.45 15.55
CA VAL A 192 -9.43 10.78 14.18
C VAL A 192 -10.33 10.06 13.17
N CYS A 193 -10.82 10.81 12.20
CA CYS A 193 -11.59 10.24 11.09
C CYS A 193 -10.66 9.43 10.16
N LYS A 194 -10.89 8.12 10.06
CA LYS A 194 -10.16 7.19 9.19
C LYS A 194 -11.14 6.16 8.58
N PRO A 195 -10.85 5.58 7.40
CA PRO A 195 -9.69 5.83 6.54
C PRO A 195 -9.70 7.25 5.96
N ASP A 196 -8.58 7.69 5.32
CA ASP A 196 -8.55 8.96 4.61
C ASP A 196 -9.37 8.89 3.31
N LEU A 197 -9.29 7.76 2.59
CA LEU A 197 -10.03 7.48 1.36
C LEU A 197 -10.25 5.98 1.19
N VAL A 198 -11.08 5.62 0.22
CA VAL A 198 -11.31 4.22 -0.16
C VAL A 198 -11.02 4.00 -1.64
N ALA A 199 -10.54 2.80 -1.98
CA ALA A 199 -10.27 2.38 -3.35
C ALA A 199 -10.74 0.93 -3.57
N PRO A 200 -10.90 0.45 -4.83
CA PRO A 200 -11.28 -0.93 -5.09
C PRO A 200 -10.33 -1.93 -4.41
N GLY A 201 -10.87 -2.97 -3.81
CA GLY A 201 -10.06 -3.96 -3.07
C GLY A 201 -10.67 -5.34 -3.05
N ARG A 202 -11.77 -5.56 -3.79
CA ARG A 202 -12.44 -6.86 -3.84
C ARG A 202 -12.17 -7.55 -5.18
N GLN A 203 -11.79 -8.84 -5.11
CA GLN A 203 -11.57 -9.68 -6.29
C GLN A 203 -10.54 -9.09 -7.28
N ILE A 204 -9.46 -8.56 -6.73
CA ILE A 204 -8.37 -8.00 -7.53
C ILE A 204 -7.45 -9.12 -8.01
N MET A 205 -7.28 -9.23 -9.32
CA MET A 205 -6.37 -10.18 -9.95
C MET A 205 -4.97 -9.58 -10.03
N ALA A 206 -3.98 -10.28 -9.49
CA ALA A 206 -2.58 -9.81 -9.49
C ALA A 206 -1.58 -10.98 -9.43
N CYS A 207 -0.30 -10.66 -9.56
CA CYS A 207 0.80 -11.62 -9.57
C CYS A 207 0.75 -12.56 -8.36
N THR A 208 1.11 -13.82 -8.57
CA THR A 208 1.24 -14.83 -7.51
C THR A 208 2.53 -15.63 -7.69
N PRO A 209 3.15 -16.12 -6.61
CA PRO A 209 4.30 -17.02 -6.72
C PRO A 209 3.95 -18.33 -7.45
N GLY A 210 4.93 -18.89 -8.18
CA GLY A 210 4.84 -20.20 -8.82
C GLY A 210 4.97 -20.18 -10.33
N ALA A 211 5.19 -21.35 -10.92
CA ALA A 211 5.42 -21.51 -12.34
C ALA A 211 4.15 -21.83 -13.18
N GLY A 212 3.05 -22.21 -12.52
CA GLY A 212 1.79 -22.59 -13.18
C GLY A 212 0.84 -21.41 -13.36
N ASN A 213 0.12 -21.07 -12.32
CA ASN A 213 -0.75 -19.90 -12.32
C ASN A 213 0.05 -18.65 -11.93
N LEU A 214 0.22 -17.74 -12.87
CA LEU A 214 1.00 -16.51 -12.66
C LEU A 214 0.20 -15.38 -11.99
N TYR A 215 -1.13 -15.54 -11.88
CA TYR A 215 -2.02 -14.58 -11.25
C TYR A 215 -3.04 -15.28 -10.37
N SER A 216 -3.42 -14.63 -9.29
CA SER A 216 -4.48 -15.07 -8.39
C SER A 216 -5.35 -13.89 -7.97
N MET A 217 -6.57 -14.22 -7.54
CA MET A 217 -7.55 -13.23 -7.08
C MET A 217 -7.48 -13.10 -5.56
N LYS A 218 -7.34 -11.87 -5.06
CA LYS A 218 -7.35 -11.57 -3.63
C LYS A 218 -8.31 -10.43 -3.32
N SER A 219 -8.72 -10.34 -2.05
CA SER A 219 -9.60 -9.27 -1.55
C SER A 219 -9.10 -8.77 -0.20
N GLY A 220 -9.26 -7.47 0.06
CA GLY A 220 -8.86 -6.81 1.30
C GLY A 220 -8.44 -5.37 1.07
N THR A 221 -8.36 -4.60 2.14
CA THR A 221 -7.78 -3.25 2.10
C THR A 221 -6.30 -3.26 1.68
N SER A 222 -5.64 -4.41 1.87
CA SER A 222 -4.28 -4.67 1.37
C SER A 222 -4.17 -4.62 -0.17
N MET A 223 -5.27 -4.79 -0.90
CA MET A 223 -5.33 -4.68 -2.36
C MET A 223 -5.63 -3.25 -2.81
N SER A 224 -6.38 -2.49 -2.00
CA SER A 224 -6.68 -1.07 -2.25
C SER A 224 -5.44 -0.18 -2.07
N THR A 225 -4.63 -0.48 -1.07
CA THR A 225 -3.44 0.31 -0.68
C THR A 225 -2.42 0.43 -1.82
N PRO A 226 -1.95 -0.65 -2.46
CA PRO A 226 -0.97 -0.58 -3.55
C PRO A 226 -1.52 0.10 -4.81
N LEU A 227 -2.84 0.10 -5.02
CA LEU A 227 -3.48 0.83 -6.10
C LEU A 227 -3.28 2.34 -5.93
N VAL A 228 -3.51 2.85 -4.72
CA VAL A 228 -3.27 4.27 -4.38
C VAL A 228 -1.77 4.59 -4.42
N SER A 229 -0.92 3.73 -3.84
CA SER A 229 0.54 3.90 -3.88
C SER A 229 1.08 3.96 -5.32
N GLY A 230 0.55 3.14 -6.22
CA GLY A 230 0.91 3.18 -7.64
C GLY A 230 0.47 4.49 -8.31
N ALA A 231 -0.74 4.96 -8.05
CA ALA A 231 -1.19 6.25 -8.60
C ALA A 231 -0.33 7.42 -8.10
N ILE A 232 0.11 7.39 -6.83
CA ILE A 232 1.07 8.37 -6.29
C ILE A 232 2.40 8.30 -7.05
N ALA A 233 2.86 7.11 -7.42
CA ALA A 233 4.09 6.98 -8.20
C ALA A 233 3.97 7.61 -9.60
N LEU A 234 2.79 7.56 -10.24
CA LEU A 234 2.52 8.26 -11.49
C LEU A 234 2.59 9.79 -11.32
N ALA A 235 1.99 10.32 -10.25
CA ALA A 235 2.02 11.75 -9.96
C ALA A 235 3.45 12.24 -9.66
N LEU A 236 4.24 11.48 -8.92
CA LEU A 236 5.64 11.80 -8.64
C LEU A 236 6.57 11.67 -9.86
N GLU A 237 6.21 10.85 -10.86
CA GLU A 237 6.89 10.86 -12.17
C GLU A 237 6.53 12.11 -12.95
N LYS A 238 5.26 12.58 -12.89
CA LYS A 238 4.78 13.82 -13.52
C LYS A 238 5.47 15.04 -12.90
N ASP A 239 5.52 15.10 -11.58
CA ASP A 239 6.17 16.15 -10.81
C ASP A 239 6.90 15.58 -9.59
N SER A 240 8.22 15.49 -9.71
CA SER A 240 9.07 14.90 -8.67
C SER A 240 9.25 15.80 -7.44
N LEU A 241 8.85 17.06 -7.50
CA LEU A 241 8.98 18.04 -6.41
C LEU A 241 7.81 17.98 -5.43
N LEU A 242 6.70 17.33 -5.79
CA LEU A 242 5.56 17.18 -4.90
C LEU A 242 5.96 16.58 -3.54
N SER A 243 5.58 17.28 -2.48
CA SER A 243 5.74 16.80 -1.10
C SER A 243 4.68 15.75 -0.76
N ASN A 244 4.92 15.01 0.33
CA ASN A 244 3.93 14.05 0.86
C ASN A 244 2.63 14.75 1.29
N VAL A 245 2.70 15.99 1.77
CA VAL A 245 1.52 16.79 2.17
C VAL A 245 0.70 17.17 0.93
N GLU A 246 1.35 17.69 -0.12
CA GLU A 246 0.67 18.03 -1.39
C GLU A 246 0.00 16.82 -2.00
N ILE A 247 0.70 15.67 -2.08
CA ILE A 247 0.13 14.39 -2.52
C ILE A 247 -1.11 14.04 -1.69
N LYS A 248 -1.07 14.20 -0.36
CA LYS A 248 -2.22 13.90 0.50
C LYS A 248 -3.39 14.85 0.22
N MET A 249 -3.15 16.13 -0.06
CA MET A 249 -4.19 17.08 -0.44
C MET A 249 -4.77 16.77 -1.82
N MET A 250 -3.95 16.46 -2.82
CA MET A 250 -4.40 16.03 -4.15
C MET A 250 -5.29 14.77 -4.07
N LEU A 251 -4.93 13.80 -3.22
CA LEU A 251 -5.77 12.62 -2.99
C LEU A 251 -7.15 13.01 -2.44
N ARG A 252 -7.20 13.94 -1.47
CA ARG A 252 -8.45 14.45 -0.92
C ARG A 252 -9.33 15.08 -2.01
N ASP A 253 -8.74 15.95 -2.82
CA ASP A 253 -9.46 16.74 -3.81
C ASP A 253 -9.89 15.91 -5.03
N SER A 254 -9.28 14.72 -5.22
CA SER A 254 -9.61 13.78 -6.29
C SER A 254 -10.66 12.73 -5.94
N CYS A 255 -11.11 12.65 -4.68
CA CYS A 255 -12.08 11.64 -4.28
C CYS A 255 -13.50 12.00 -4.69
N ASP A 256 -14.27 10.96 -5.05
CA ASP A 256 -15.71 11.06 -5.33
C ASP A 256 -16.50 10.66 -4.06
N ASP A 257 -17.38 11.53 -3.59
CA ASP A 257 -18.23 11.24 -2.44
C ASP A 257 -19.20 10.08 -2.77
N MET A 258 -19.24 9.08 -1.90
CA MET A 258 -20.12 7.92 -2.04
C MET A 258 -21.44 8.07 -1.24
N GLY A 259 -21.66 9.20 -0.59
CA GLY A 259 -22.81 9.42 0.29
C GLY A 259 -22.79 8.62 1.60
N LEU A 260 -21.61 8.15 2.02
CA LEU A 260 -21.43 7.36 3.24
C LEU A 260 -20.82 8.21 4.36
N PRO A 261 -20.98 7.79 5.63
CA PRO A 261 -20.31 8.47 6.74
C PRO A 261 -18.80 8.58 6.54
N ARG A 262 -18.21 9.71 6.90
CA ARG A 262 -16.78 9.98 6.79
C ARG A 262 -15.91 8.90 7.44
N ASN A 263 -16.32 8.33 8.56
CA ASN A 263 -15.59 7.24 9.22
C ASN A 263 -15.61 5.91 8.43
N GLN A 264 -16.33 5.83 7.32
CA GLN A 264 -16.37 4.66 6.43
C GLN A 264 -15.65 4.91 5.12
N GLN A 265 -15.91 6.05 4.47
CA GLN A 265 -15.36 6.37 3.16
C GLN A 265 -14.19 7.35 3.18
N GLY A 266 -13.93 8.01 4.33
CA GLY A 266 -12.98 9.12 4.37
C GLY A 266 -13.44 10.29 3.51
N TRP A 267 -12.57 10.75 2.63
CA TRP A 267 -12.89 11.77 1.63
C TRP A 267 -13.77 11.25 0.49
N GLY A 268 -13.85 9.93 0.33
CA GLY A 268 -14.63 9.26 -0.70
C GLY A 268 -13.83 8.21 -1.46
N LYS A 269 -14.37 7.77 -2.60
CA LYS A 269 -13.74 6.81 -3.50
C LYS A 269 -12.69 7.49 -4.35
N PHE A 270 -11.48 6.96 -4.32
CA PHE A 270 -10.35 7.44 -5.12
C PHE A 270 -10.66 7.47 -6.62
N ASN A 271 -10.42 8.61 -7.25
CA ASN A 271 -10.55 8.81 -8.68
C ASN A 271 -9.18 9.16 -9.30
N CYS A 272 -8.54 8.14 -9.88
CA CYS A 272 -7.21 8.26 -10.44
C CYS A 272 -7.12 9.31 -11.58
N ARG A 273 -8.19 9.48 -12.38
CA ARG A 273 -8.19 10.49 -13.46
C ARG A 273 -8.17 11.90 -12.90
N LYS A 274 -9.02 12.18 -11.92
CA LYS A 274 -9.03 13.48 -11.23
C LYS A 274 -7.68 13.75 -10.58
N PHE A 275 -7.11 12.73 -9.90
CA PHE A 275 -5.83 12.85 -9.22
C PHE A 275 -4.67 13.22 -10.15
N LEU A 276 -4.59 12.61 -11.33
CA LEU A 276 -3.54 12.89 -12.30
C LEU A 276 -3.80 14.15 -13.13
N ALA A 277 -5.00 14.72 -13.07
CA ALA A 277 -5.35 15.98 -13.72
C ALA A 277 -4.98 17.21 -12.88
N LEU A 278 -4.77 17.04 -11.58
CA LEU A 278 -4.25 18.06 -10.67
C LEU A 278 -2.74 18.28 -10.89
#